data_ab7538800de12988e7ee1a2a82c3b93a
#
_entry.id   ab7538800de12988e7ee1a2a82c3b93a
#
_cell.length_a   1.000
_cell.length_b   1.000
_cell.length_c   1.000
_cell.angle_alpha   90.00
_cell.angle_beta   90.00
_cell.angle_gamma   90.00
#
_symmetry.space_group_name_H-M   'P 1'
#
loop_
_entity.id
_entity.type
_entity.pdbx_description
1 polymer ?
#
loop_
_entity_poly.entity_id
_entity_poly.type
_entity_poly.pdbx_seq_one_letter_code
_entity_poly.pdbx_strand_id
1 'polypeptide(L)'
;MTFEDVVGQEHVVRTLRHAIAANRVANAYLFIGPRGIGKTTLSRIFAKALNCSEPNGTEPCGKCTNCIEIAEGRSLDVTELDAASHNKVEDVKPIMDAVQFRPAASRYKIFIIDECHMLSNAAWNALLKTLEEPPPYVRFIFATTEGDKVLPTIVSRCQRFDLRRIQTRDIAARLRYVCEREGIQAEDDALLAIARGADGGMRDALSSLDQLIAFTDGHVTEKDALGVFGLVGRAELEALAGAILAGDAARILASVESFDSAGKNLRRLAGELLKHFRNLVVLQALGPETKSLEATPEQIAVLKRQAEGVDPGRVFRICDQLAEMEDKLRYALSVRTLIEMSLIRAGRIATTATVEELMRAVRALKGEGAPVAASSAASPVQPAPPEPAAAIPPRKYAAHRLPDAAELASAAPAPKPAPAAAPQAPAAKPVSAPVPPAPAATPARPVAPARRQEILDDPKLNALLTELGGAEITDIREKGTR
;
A
#
# COMPACT_ATOMS: atom_id res chain seq x y z
N MET A 1 -6.58 -24.06 8.75
CA MET A 1 -6.41 -22.66 9.19
C MET A 1 -7.69 -22.17 9.84
N THR A 2 -7.53 -21.53 11.00
CA THR A 2 -8.57 -20.93 11.86
C THR A 2 -8.25 -19.45 12.08
N PHE A 3 -9.05 -18.73 12.84
CA PHE A 3 -8.73 -17.34 13.21
C PHE A 3 -7.48 -17.24 14.11
N GLU A 4 -7.14 -18.31 14.85
CA GLU A 4 -5.92 -18.36 15.66
C GLU A 4 -4.65 -18.36 14.81
N ASP A 5 -4.74 -18.83 13.57
CA ASP A 5 -3.62 -18.84 12.63
C ASP A 5 -3.34 -17.44 12.00
N VAL A 6 -4.23 -16.47 12.22
CA VAL A 6 -4.10 -15.11 11.64
C VAL A 6 -3.16 -14.28 12.49
N VAL A 7 -2.04 -13.86 11.92
CA VAL A 7 -1.00 -13.10 12.61
C VAL A 7 -1.17 -11.60 12.36
N GLY A 8 -1.07 -10.78 13.41
CA GLY A 8 -0.98 -9.31 13.33
C GLY A 8 -2.28 -8.58 13.01
N GLN A 9 -3.44 -9.27 13.02
CA GLN A 9 -4.74 -8.68 12.71
C GLN A 9 -5.76 -8.91 13.83
N GLU A 10 -5.32 -8.91 15.09
CA GLU A 10 -6.15 -9.26 16.27
C GLU A 10 -7.40 -8.40 16.39
N HIS A 11 -7.31 -7.12 16.04
CA HIS A 11 -8.44 -6.18 16.08
C HIS A 11 -9.55 -6.56 15.10
N VAL A 12 -9.20 -7.04 13.90
CA VAL A 12 -10.16 -7.50 12.89
C VAL A 12 -10.75 -8.85 13.32
N VAL A 13 -9.90 -9.80 13.68
CA VAL A 13 -10.30 -11.14 14.13
C VAL A 13 -11.26 -11.06 15.31
N ARG A 14 -10.96 -10.23 16.32
CA ARG A 14 -11.83 -10.02 17.48
C ARG A 14 -13.21 -9.50 17.07
N THR A 15 -13.28 -8.56 16.14
CA THR A 15 -14.55 -8.00 15.66
C THR A 15 -15.37 -9.02 14.88
N LEU A 16 -14.72 -9.81 14.01
CA LEU A 16 -15.39 -10.87 13.24
C LEU A 16 -15.92 -11.99 14.16
N ARG A 17 -15.12 -12.43 15.13
CA ARG A 17 -15.56 -13.40 16.16
C ARG A 17 -16.77 -12.89 16.93
N HIS A 18 -16.74 -11.63 17.32
CA HIS A 18 -17.87 -11.01 18.04
C HIS A 18 -19.14 -10.94 17.18
N ALA A 19 -19.02 -10.61 15.88
CA ALA A 19 -20.13 -10.60 14.94
C ALA A 19 -20.76 -11.99 14.78
N ILE A 20 -19.94 -13.04 14.70
CA ILE A 20 -20.38 -14.43 14.64
C ILE A 20 -21.11 -14.82 15.94
N ALA A 21 -20.48 -14.58 17.10
CA ALA A 21 -21.06 -14.94 18.41
C ALA A 21 -22.39 -14.24 18.66
N ALA A 22 -22.51 -12.95 18.29
CA ALA A 22 -23.72 -12.17 18.42
C ALA A 22 -24.77 -12.47 17.33
N ASN A 23 -24.47 -13.34 16.37
CA ASN A 23 -25.29 -13.60 15.18
C ASN A 23 -25.68 -12.32 14.41
N ARG A 24 -24.76 -11.32 14.38
CA ARG A 24 -24.93 -10.02 13.71
C ARG A 24 -23.95 -9.89 12.57
N VAL A 25 -24.12 -10.75 11.57
CA VAL A 25 -23.27 -10.79 10.37
C VAL A 25 -23.79 -9.80 9.35
N ALA A 26 -22.94 -8.84 8.96
CA ALA A 26 -23.28 -7.87 7.91
C ALA A 26 -23.42 -8.54 6.54
N ASN A 27 -24.12 -7.90 5.61
CA ASN A 27 -24.35 -8.44 4.26
C ASN A 27 -23.09 -8.32 3.38
N ALA A 28 -22.25 -7.31 3.62
CA ALA A 28 -21.03 -7.10 2.86
C ALA A 28 -19.88 -6.64 3.77
N TYR A 29 -18.71 -7.15 3.50
CA TYR A 29 -17.43 -6.86 4.17
C TYR A 29 -16.42 -6.35 3.16
N LEU A 30 -15.58 -5.41 3.56
CA LEU A 30 -14.51 -4.88 2.72
C LEU A 30 -13.18 -4.90 3.51
N PHE A 31 -12.28 -5.78 3.10
CA PHE A 31 -10.93 -5.89 3.66
C PHE A 31 -9.94 -5.10 2.82
N ILE A 32 -9.35 -4.06 3.41
CA ILE A 32 -8.38 -3.18 2.74
C ILE A 32 -7.02 -3.36 3.39
N GLY A 33 -5.96 -3.41 2.58
CA GLY A 33 -4.60 -3.41 3.10
C GLY A 33 -3.57 -3.94 2.11
N PRO A 34 -2.27 -3.81 2.40
CA PRO A 34 -1.19 -4.19 1.51
C PRO A 34 -1.27 -5.63 1.00
N ARG A 35 -0.51 -5.92 -0.05
CA ARG A 35 -0.39 -7.29 -0.57
C ARG A 35 0.26 -8.22 0.47
N GLY A 36 -0.11 -9.49 0.47
CA GLY A 36 0.57 -10.52 1.26
C GLY A 36 0.23 -10.57 2.75
N ILE A 37 -0.61 -9.67 3.28
CA ILE A 37 -0.96 -9.58 4.71
C ILE A 37 -2.08 -10.53 5.16
N GLY A 38 -2.64 -11.33 4.23
CA GLY A 38 -3.64 -12.35 4.56
C GLY A 38 -5.10 -11.98 4.30
N LYS A 39 -5.41 -10.95 3.47
CA LYS A 39 -6.79 -10.56 3.13
C LYS A 39 -7.66 -11.74 2.65
N THR A 40 -7.23 -12.40 1.59
CA THR A 40 -7.94 -13.55 0.99
C THR A 40 -7.99 -14.74 1.96
N THR A 41 -6.92 -14.98 2.71
CA THR A 41 -6.88 -16.02 3.74
C THR A 41 -7.92 -15.76 4.84
N LEU A 42 -7.99 -14.52 5.33
CA LEU A 42 -8.98 -14.10 6.33
C LEU A 42 -10.41 -14.24 5.78
N SER A 43 -10.64 -13.87 4.50
CA SER A 43 -11.91 -14.04 3.81
C SER A 43 -12.36 -15.49 3.80
N ARG A 44 -11.44 -16.42 3.47
CA ARG A 44 -11.73 -17.86 3.46
C ARG A 44 -11.96 -18.42 4.87
N ILE A 45 -11.18 -17.96 5.88
CA ILE A 45 -11.40 -18.37 7.29
C ILE A 45 -12.76 -17.88 7.76
N PHE A 46 -13.12 -16.65 7.45
CA PHE A 46 -14.42 -16.09 7.80
C PHE A 46 -15.57 -16.84 7.10
N ALA A 47 -15.45 -17.13 5.81
CA ALA A 47 -16.41 -17.94 5.08
C ALA A 47 -16.59 -19.35 5.69
N LYS A 48 -15.49 -20.00 6.07
CA LYS A 48 -15.53 -21.27 6.81
C LYS A 48 -16.26 -21.16 8.14
N ALA A 49 -15.98 -20.11 8.93
CA ALA A 49 -16.61 -19.90 10.21
C ALA A 49 -18.13 -19.65 10.11
N LEU A 50 -18.57 -18.98 9.05
CA LEU A 50 -19.99 -18.73 8.77
C LEU A 50 -20.75 -19.97 8.34
N ASN A 51 -20.10 -20.89 7.60
CA ASN A 51 -20.70 -22.07 6.97
C ASN A 51 -20.30 -23.39 7.63
N CYS A 52 -19.54 -23.35 8.72
CA CYS A 52 -19.16 -24.56 9.44
C CYS A 52 -20.37 -25.25 10.04
N SER A 53 -20.52 -26.56 9.80
CA SER A 53 -21.60 -27.37 10.39
C SER A 53 -21.35 -27.73 11.86
N GLU A 54 -20.09 -27.74 12.29
CA GLU A 54 -19.67 -28.10 13.64
C GLU A 54 -18.68 -27.08 14.20
N PRO A 55 -19.10 -25.80 14.39
CA PRO A 55 -18.17 -24.77 14.85
C PRO A 55 -17.74 -25.01 16.30
N ASN A 56 -16.47 -24.76 16.60
CA ASN A 56 -15.98 -24.69 17.97
C ASN A 56 -16.06 -23.25 18.46
N GLY A 57 -17.21 -22.88 19.05
CA GLY A 57 -17.50 -21.48 19.37
C GLY A 57 -17.61 -20.63 18.12
N THR A 58 -16.63 -19.72 17.91
CA THR A 58 -16.54 -18.89 16.69
C THR A 58 -15.52 -19.40 15.67
N GLU A 59 -14.80 -20.48 15.99
CA GLU A 59 -13.79 -21.08 15.12
C GLU A 59 -14.39 -22.14 14.19
N PRO A 60 -13.94 -22.18 12.92
CA PRO A 60 -14.30 -23.27 12.02
C PRO A 60 -13.63 -24.57 12.46
N CYS A 61 -14.35 -25.69 12.43
CA CYS A 61 -13.80 -26.98 12.87
C CYS A 61 -12.68 -27.52 11.97
N GLY A 62 -12.59 -27.07 10.72
CA GLY A 62 -11.58 -27.52 9.74
C GLY A 62 -11.76 -28.96 9.23
N LYS A 63 -12.75 -29.71 9.72
CA LYS A 63 -12.93 -31.14 9.46
C LYS A 63 -14.21 -31.48 8.71
N CYS A 64 -15.27 -30.68 8.83
CA CYS A 64 -16.54 -30.91 8.16
C CYS A 64 -16.40 -30.68 6.66
N THR A 65 -17.33 -31.23 5.89
CA THR A 65 -17.37 -31.14 4.42
C THR A 65 -17.27 -29.69 3.95
N ASN A 66 -18.04 -28.78 4.55
CA ASN A 66 -18.02 -27.36 4.18
C ASN A 66 -16.62 -26.73 4.41
N CYS A 67 -15.98 -27.02 5.54
CA CYS A 67 -14.64 -26.47 5.83
C CYS A 67 -13.58 -27.00 4.86
N ILE A 68 -13.67 -28.27 4.45
CA ILE A 68 -12.73 -28.90 3.51
C ILE A 68 -12.96 -28.32 2.12
N GLU A 69 -14.19 -28.31 1.62
CA GLU A 69 -14.54 -27.82 0.30
C GLU A 69 -14.19 -26.33 0.10
N ILE A 70 -14.43 -25.50 1.13
CA ILE A 70 -14.05 -24.08 1.10
C ILE A 70 -12.51 -23.93 1.08
N ALA A 71 -11.79 -24.77 1.83
CA ALA A 71 -10.32 -24.72 1.83
C ALA A 71 -9.74 -25.11 0.47
N GLU A 72 -10.36 -26.06 -0.22
CA GLU A 72 -9.96 -26.56 -1.54
C GLU A 72 -10.53 -25.73 -2.71
N GLY A 73 -11.39 -24.74 -2.44
CA GLY A 73 -11.97 -23.86 -3.46
C GLY A 73 -13.04 -24.53 -4.35
N ARG A 74 -13.65 -25.65 -3.90
CA ARG A 74 -14.67 -26.41 -4.64
C ARG A 74 -16.07 -26.35 -4.04
N SER A 75 -16.30 -25.50 -3.07
CA SER A 75 -17.61 -25.33 -2.45
C SER A 75 -18.62 -24.72 -3.43
N LEU A 76 -19.83 -25.27 -3.51
CA LEU A 76 -20.93 -24.74 -4.31
C LEU A 76 -21.53 -23.45 -3.71
N ASP A 77 -21.35 -23.25 -2.41
CA ASP A 77 -21.94 -22.13 -1.67
C ASP A 77 -20.93 -21.01 -1.38
N VAL A 78 -19.65 -21.20 -1.69
CA VAL A 78 -18.60 -20.18 -1.56
C VAL A 78 -17.88 -20.04 -2.89
N THR A 79 -18.13 -18.94 -3.58
CA THR A 79 -17.52 -18.64 -4.88
C THR A 79 -16.44 -17.56 -4.67
N GLU A 80 -15.24 -17.82 -5.19
CA GLU A 80 -14.14 -16.87 -5.18
C GLU A 80 -13.85 -16.37 -6.59
N LEU A 81 -13.78 -15.05 -6.76
CA LEU A 81 -13.44 -14.37 -8.00
C LEU A 81 -12.22 -13.49 -7.79
N ASP A 82 -11.18 -13.68 -8.57
CA ASP A 82 -10.06 -12.76 -8.68
C ASP A 82 -10.36 -11.69 -9.73
N ALA A 83 -10.64 -10.47 -9.31
CA ALA A 83 -10.96 -9.36 -10.19
C ALA A 83 -9.76 -8.85 -10.99
N ALA A 84 -8.52 -9.23 -10.66
CA ALA A 84 -7.36 -8.92 -11.48
C ALA A 84 -7.40 -9.68 -12.82
N SER A 85 -7.91 -10.90 -12.80
CA SER A 85 -8.06 -11.76 -13.99
C SER A 85 -9.42 -11.65 -14.64
N HIS A 86 -10.49 -11.36 -13.84
CA HIS A 86 -11.90 -11.38 -14.22
C HIS A 86 -12.58 -10.07 -13.80
N ASN A 87 -12.45 -9.03 -14.61
CA ASN A 87 -12.89 -7.67 -14.24
C ASN A 87 -14.10 -7.13 -15.00
N LYS A 88 -14.60 -7.87 -15.97
CA LYS A 88 -15.72 -7.46 -16.84
C LYS A 88 -17.06 -7.81 -16.22
N VAL A 89 -18.13 -7.24 -16.80
CA VAL A 89 -19.52 -7.55 -16.42
C VAL A 89 -19.84 -9.03 -16.67
N GLU A 90 -19.31 -9.59 -17.75
CA GLU A 90 -19.49 -10.99 -18.13
C GLU A 90 -18.98 -11.95 -17.05
N ASP A 91 -17.88 -11.57 -16.39
CA ASP A 91 -17.27 -12.37 -15.32
C ASP A 91 -18.07 -12.31 -14.01
N VAL A 92 -18.76 -11.21 -13.77
CA VAL A 92 -19.60 -10.99 -12.57
C VAL A 92 -21.03 -11.54 -12.78
N LYS A 93 -21.48 -11.67 -14.01
CA LYS A 93 -22.83 -12.17 -14.35
C LYS A 93 -23.15 -13.52 -13.72
N PRO A 94 -22.27 -14.54 -13.74
CA PRO A 94 -22.53 -15.81 -13.06
C PRO A 94 -22.76 -15.66 -11.55
N ILE A 95 -22.09 -14.69 -10.90
CA ILE A 95 -22.32 -14.36 -9.48
C ILE A 95 -23.74 -13.82 -9.31
N MET A 96 -24.16 -12.90 -10.17
CA MET A 96 -25.50 -12.29 -10.11
C MET A 96 -26.60 -13.32 -10.32
N ASP A 97 -26.39 -14.25 -11.23
CA ASP A 97 -27.36 -15.35 -11.48
C ASP A 97 -27.37 -16.30 -10.25
N ALA A 98 -26.22 -16.61 -9.69
CA ALA A 98 -26.10 -17.48 -8.52
C ALA A 98 -26.70 -16.88 -7.23
N VAL A 99 -26.72 -15.55 -7.08
CA VAL A 99 -27.35 -14.85 -5.93
C VAL A 99 -28.83 -15.20 -5.76
N GLN A 100 -29.53 -15.48 -6.85
CA GLN A 100 -30.96 -15.78 -6.81
C GLN A 100 -31.27 -17.15 -6.19
N PHE A 101 -30.31 -18.04 -6.13
CA PHE A 101 -30.48 -19.39 -5.62
C PHE A 101 -30.02 -19.48 -4.16
N ARG A 102 -30.78 -20.20 -3.34
CA ARG A 102 -30.39 -20.50 -1.95
C ARG A 102 -29.14 -21.36 -1.90
N PRO A 103 -28.38 -21.33 -0.77
CA PRO A 103 -27.29 -22.26 -0.55
C PRO A 103 -27.76 -23.71 -0.69
N ALA A 104 -26.88 -24.57 -1.23
CA ALA A 104 -27.18 -26.00 -1.43
C ALA A 104 -27.01 -26.80 -0.15
N ALA A 105 -25.95 -26.54 0.64
CA ALA A 105 -25.60 -27.31 1.84
C ALA A 105 -25.22 -26.43 3.05
N SER A 106 -24.95 -25.15 2.83
CA SER A 106 -24.44 -24.25 3.84
C SER A 106 -25.51 -23.28 4.35
N ARG A 107 -25.17 -22.52 5.41
CA ARG A 107 -26.04 -21.48 5.96
C ARG A 107 -26.11 -20.26 5.06
N TYR A 108 -24.98 -19.85 4.48
CA TYR A 108 -24.86 -18.66 3.65
C TYR A 108 -24.24 -18.99 2.30
N LYS A 109 -24.69 -18.27 1.27
CA LYS A 109 -24.05 -18.21 -0.03
C LYS A 109 -23.08 -17.03 -0.01
N ILE A 110 -21.79 -17.31 -0.13
CA ILE A 110 -20.72 -16.33 0.10
C ILE A 110 -19.97 -16.09 -1.21
N PHE A 111 -19.80 -14.84 -1.55
CA PHE A 111 -19.01 -14.41 -2.71
C PHE A 111 -17.80 -13.63 -2.22
N ILE A 112 -16.61 -14.18 -2.46
CA ILE A 112 -15.31 -13.55 -2.16
C ILE A 112 -14.82 -12.94 -3.46
N ILE A 113 -14.58 -11.62 -3.46
CA ILE A 113 -14.08 -10.91 -4.64
C ILE A 113 -12.75 -10.29 -4.25
N ASP A 114 -11.65 -10.89 -4.71
CA ASP A 114 -10.30 -10.42 -4.42
C ASP A 114 -9.87 -9.37 -5.44
N GLU A 115 -8.99 -8.46 -5.03
CA GLU A 115 -8.53 -7.28 -5.76
C GLU A 115 -9.68 -6.51 -6.45
N CYS A 116 -10.77 -6.35 -5.69
CA CYS A 116 -12.04 -5.82 -6.20
C CYS A 116 -11.92 -4.41 -6.83
N HIS A 117 -10.88 -3.63 -6.53
CA HIS A 117 -10.61 -2.35 -7.17
C HIS A 117 -10.34 -2.47 -8.69
N MET A 118 -10.04 -3.67 -9.17
CA MET A 118 -9.83 -3.94 -10.60
C MET A 118 -11.14 -4.13 -11.38
N LEU A 119 -12.28 -4.30 -10.70
CA LEU A 119 -13.57 -4.42 -11.36
C LEU A 119 -13.91 -3.17 -12.17
N SER A 120 -14.42 -3.36 -13.38
CA SER A 120 -14.93 -2.27 -14.20
C SER A 120 -16.13 -1.57 -13.54
N ASN A 121 -16.36 -0.30 -13.86
CA ASN A 121 -17.52 0.44 -13.34
C ASN A 121 -18.84 -0.24 -13.72
N ALA A 122 -18.90 -0.89 -14.86
CA ALA A 122 -20.08 -1.63 -15.30
C ALA A 122 -20.31 -2.90 -14.44
N ALA A 123 -19.23 -3.60 -14.05
CA ALA A 123 -19.30 -4.75 -13.14
C ALA A 123 -19.76 -4.31 -11.74
N TRP A 124 -19.23 -3.20 -11.21
CA TRP A 124 -19.68 -2.61 -9.96
C TRP A 124 -21.18 -2.24 -10.00
N ASN A 125 -21.62 -1.58 -11.06
CA ASN A 125 -23.03 -1.19 -11.22
C ASN A 125 -23.98 -2.42 -11.25
N ALA A 126 -23.53 -3.53 -11.82
CA ALA A 126 -24.29 -4.78 -11.78
C ALA A 126 -24.46 -5.32 -10.34
N LEU A 127 -23.43 -5.19 -9.50
CA LEU A 127 -23.47 -5.65 -8.11
C LEU A 127 -24.26 -4.73 -7.18
N LEU A 128 -24.38 -3.42 -7.50
CA LEU A 128 -25.01 -2.42 -6.62
C LEU A 128 -26.42 -2.81 -6.19
N LYS A 129 -27.26 -3.24 -7.12
CA LYS A 129 -28.66 -3.63 -6.83
C LYS A 129 -28.71 -4.74 -5.77
N THR A 130 -27.84 -5.72 -5.88
CA THR A 130 -27.79 -6.83 -4.91
C THR A 130 -27.19 -6.43 -3.58
N LEU A 131 -26.26 -5.46 -3.57
CA LEU A 131 -25.68 -4.92 -2.34
C LEU A 131 -26.66 -4.03 -1.58
N GLU A 132 -27.60 -3.37 -2.27
CA GLU A 132 -28.67 -2.57 -1.66
C GLU A 132 -29.72 -3.44 -1.00
N GLU A 133 -30.19 -4.47 -1.70
CA GLU A 133 -31.23 -5.38 -1.24
C GLU A 133 -30.77 -6.84 -1.33
N PRO A 134 -29.76 -7.25 -0.52
CA PRO A 134 -29.23 -8.59 -0.59
C PRO A 134 -30.20 -9.62 -0.01
N PRO A 135 -30.37 -10.80 -0.64
CA PRO A 135 -31.08 -11.88 -0.02
C PRO A 135 -30.51 -12.25 1.36
N PRO A 136 -31.30 -12.64 2.34
CA PRO A 136 -30.84 -12.84 3.73
C PRO A 136 -29.77 -13.93 3.87
N TYR A 137 -29.65 -14.80 2.91
CA TYR A 137 -28.66 -15.88 2.84
C TYR A 137 -27.39 -15.52 2.07
N VAL A 138 -27.29 -14.33 1.46
CA VAL A 138 -26.12 -13.91 0.67
C VAL A 138 -25.18 -13.08 1.52
N ARG A 139 -23.87 -13.32 1.36
CA ARG A 139 -22.82 -12.50 1.95
C ARG A 139 -21.74 -12.19 0.92
N PHE A 140 -21.29 -10.95 0.88
CA PHE A 140 -20.17 -10.51 0.06
C PHE A 140 -18.95 -10.24 0.93
N ILE A 141 -17.78 -10.66 0.46
CA ILE A 141 -16.50 -10.35 1.07
C ILE A 141 -15.59 -9.80 -0.03
N PHE A 142 -15.35 -8.50 0.01
CA PHE A 142 -14.45 -7.82 -0.90
C PHE A 142 -13.07 -7.71 -0.25
N ALA A 143 -12.02 -7.93 -1.03
CA ALA A 143 -10.65 -7.69 -0.62
C ALA A 143 -9.95 -6.79 -1.65
N THR A 144 -9.13 -5.86 -1.19
CA THR A 144 -8.42 -4.93 -2.07
C THR A 144 -7.12 -4.43 -1.44
N THR A 145 -6.14 -4.16 -2.30
CA THR A 145 -4.93 -3.42 -1.92
C THR A 145 -5.12 -1.91 -1.98
N GLU A 146 -6.10 -1.42 -2.74
CA GLU A 146 -6.33 0.00 -3.02
C GLU A 146 -7.76 0.41 -2.67
N GLY A 147 -8.00 0.73 -1.40
CA GLY A 147 -9.32 1.11 -0.89
C GLY A 147 -9.89 2.38 -1.54
N ASP A 148 -9.01 3.31 -1.89
CA ASP A 148 -9.40 4.60 -2.47
C ASP A 148 -9.94 4.48 -3.91
N LYS A 149 -9.63 3.38 -4.61
CA LYS A 149 -10.18 3.08 -5.94
C LYS A 149 -11.55 2.42 -5.89
N VAL A 150 -11.99 1.95 -4.73
CA VAL A 150 -13.34 1.37 -4.58
C VAL A 150 -14.38 2.48 -4.53
N LEU A 151 -15.48 2.31 -5.27
CA LEU A 151 -16.53 3.31 -5.34
C LEU A 151 -17.10 3.64 -3.94
N PRO A 152 -17.26 4.93 -3.59
CA PRO A 152 -17.82 5.33 -2.29
C PRO A 152 -19.21 4.75 -2.01
N THR A 153 -20.00 4.53 -3.07
CA THR A 153 -21.33 3.87 -3.01
C THR A 153 -21.25 2.42 -2.53
N ILE A 154 -20.15 1.72 -2.82
CA ILE A 154 -19.90 0.35 -2.34
C ILE A 154 -19.39 0.39 -0.89
N VAL A 155 -18.40 1.27 -0.63
CA VAL A 155 -17.80 1.43 0.72
C VAL A 155 -18.87 1.71 1.77
N SER A 156 -19.87 2.56 1.45
CA SER A 156 -20.96 2.92 2.37
C SER A 156 -21.89 1.77 2.74
N ARG A 157 -21.91 0.68 1.95
CA ARG A 157 -22.73 -0.53 2.14
C ARG A 157 -21.97 -1.70 2.73
N CYS A 158 -20.64 -1.55 2.86
CA CYS A 158 -19.76 -2.58 3.40
C CYS A 158 -19.31 -2.26 4.83
N GLN A 159 -19.17 -3.27 5.65
CA GLN A 159 -18.39 -3.15 6.88
C GLN A 159 -16.91 -3.16 6.52
N ARG A 160 -16.26 -1.99 6.63
CA ARG A 160 -14.84 -1.80 6.29
C ARG A 160 -13.93 -2.27 7.41
N PHE A 161 -12.85 -2.95 7.01
CA PHE A 161 -11.75 -3.38 7.87
C PHE A 161 -10.41 -3.03 7.21
N ASP A 162 -9.63 -2.21 7.89
CA ASP A 162 -8.29 -1.84 7.45
C ASP A 162 -7.26 -2.77 8.10
N LEU A 163 -6.67 -3.66 7.31
CA LEU A 163 -5.63 -4.58 7.73
C LEU A 163 -4.27 -3.88 7.68
N ARG A 164 -3.44 -4.16 8.68
CA ARG A 164 -2.13 -3.50 8.85
C ARG A 164 -1.01 -4.42 8.36
N ARG A 165 0.13 -3.82 8.02
CA ARG A 165 1.38 -4.57 7.84
C ARG A 165 1.70 -5.37 9.10
N ILE A 166 2.11 -6.61 8.92
CA ILE A 166 2.50 -7.48 10.04
C ILE A 166 3.88 -7.03 10.53
N GLN A 167 4.06 -6.99 11.83
CA GLN A 167 5.35 -6.60 12.41
C GLN A 167 6.42 -7.62 12.08
N THR A 168 7.65 -7.16 11.84
CA THR A 168 8.80 -8.03 11.50
C THR A 168 9.00 -9.16 12.51
N ARG A 169 8.84 -8.87 13.81
CA ARG A 169 8.96 -9.87 14.88
C ARG A 169 7.90 -10.98 14.78
N ASP A 170 6.67 -10.62 14.41
CA ASP A 170 5.55 -11.55 14.33
C ASP A 170 5.69 -12.45 13.08
N ILE A 171 6.21 -11.88 11.98
CA ILE A 171 6.58 -12.65 10.79
C ILE A 171 7.71 -13.64 11.15
N ALA A 172 8.79 -13.16 11.78
CA ALA A 172 9.91 -14.03 12.17
C ALA A 172 9.48 -15.17 13.10
N ALA A 173 8.61 -14.86 14.09
CA ALA A 173 8.04 -15.88 14.97
C ALA A 173 7.20 -16.93 14.20
N ARG A 174 6.42 -16.49 13.20
CA ARG A 174 5.64 -17.41 12.35
C ARG A 174 6.55 -18.28 11.47
N LEU A 175 7.59 -17.68 10.87
CA LEU A 175 8.58 -18.41 10.09
C LEU A 175 9.28 -19.47 10.95
N ARG A 176 9.69 -19.14 12.17
CA ARG A 176 10.28 -20.09 13.13
C ARG A 176 9.33 -21.24 13.42
N TYR A 177 8.08 -20.96 13.73
CA TYR A 177 7.07 -21.98 13.95
C TYR A 177 6.91 -22.94 12.76
N VAL A 178 6.99 -22.44 11.53
CA VAL A 178 6.94 -23.25 10.31
C VAL A 178 8.19 -24.12 10.20
N CYS A 179 9.39 -23.55 10.38
CA CYS A 179 10.66 -24.29 10.35
C CYS A 179 10.68 -25.43 11.38
N GLU A 180 10.24 -25.17 12.62
CA GLU A 180 10.17 -26.17 13.67
C GLU A 180 9.22 -27.33 13.31
N ARG A 181 8.07 -27.02 12.68
CA ARG A 181 7.11 -28.04 12.26
C ARG A 181 7.59 -28.91 11.10
N GLU A 182 8.35 -28.32 10.19
CA GLU A 182 8.87 -28.98 8.99
C GLU A 182 10.27 -29.59 9.22
N GLY A 183 10.85 -29.38 10.41
CA GLY A 183 12.16 -29.92 10.77
C GLY A 183 13.33 -29.22 10.07
N ILE A 184 13.14 -27.96 9.67
CA ILE A 184 14.12 -27.16 8.96
C ILE A 184 14.98 -26.39 9.96
N GLN A 185 16.30 -26.39 9.74
CA GLN A 185 17.23 -25.60 10.53
C GLN A 185 17.40 -24.21 9.92
N ALA A 186 17.04 -23.18 10.67
CA ALA A 186 17.18 -21.80 10.23
C ALA A 186 17.74 -20.92 11.35
N GLU A 187 18.72 -20.08 11.02
CA GLU A 187 19.27 -19.11 11.95
C GLU A 187 18.24 -18.02 12.25
N ASP A 188 18.20 -17.54 13.49
CA ASP A 188 17.28 -16.46 13.90
C ASP A 188 17.48 -15.18 13.09
N ASP A 189 18.72 -14.85 12.77
CA ASP A 189 19.07 -13.70 11.94
C ASP A 189 18.63 -13.89 10.49
N ALA A 190 18.64 -15.12 9.96
CA ALA A 190 18.05 -15.45 8.66
C ALA A 190 16.55 -15.19 8.65
N LEU A 191 15.83 -15.68 9.66
CA LEU A 191 14.37 -15.46 9.76
C LEU A 191 14.03 -13.97 9.91
N LEU A 192 14.83 -13.23 10.66
CA LEU A 192 14.70 -11.78 10.77
C LEU A 192 15.00 -11.06 9.44
N ALA A 193 16.00 -11.51 8.68
CA ALA A 193 16.31 -10.96 7.36
C ALA A 193 15.17 -11.22 6.38
N ILE A 194 14.59 -12.43 6.36
CA ILE A 194 13.41 -12.76 5.55
C ILE A 194 12.22 -11.87 5.95
N ALA A 195 11.95 -11.74 7.24
CA ALA A 195 10.84 -10.93 7.75
C ALA A 195 10.98 -9.45 7.39
N ARG A 196 12.20 -8.88 7.49
CA ARG A 196 12.50 -7.53 6.98
C ARG A 196 12.30 -7.45 5.48
N GLY A 197 12.75 -8.51 4.77
CA GLY A 197 12.63 -8.68 3.35
C GLY A 197 11.21 -8.60 2.83
N ALA A 198 10.28 -9.16 3.55
CA ALA A 198 8.88 -9.25 3.18
C ALA A 198 8.06 -7.97 3.43
N ASP A 199 8.62 -6.95 4.09
CA ASP A 199 7.98 -5.63 4.31
C ASP A 199 6.53 -5.72 4.82
N GLY A 200 6.30 -6.63 5.78
CA GLY A 200 4.99 -6.84 6.42
C GLY A 200 4.06 -7.82 5.70
N GLY A 201 4.48 -8.43 4.59
CA GLY A 201 3.73 -9.44 3.83
C GLY A 201 4.07 -10.88 4.25
N MET A 202 3.19 -11.58 4.92
CA MET A 202 3.40 -12.98 5.32
C MET A 202 3.57 -13.91 4.13
N ARG A 203 2.83 -13.70 3.04
CA ARG A 203 2.92 -14.51 1.82
C ARG A 203 4.32 -14.42 1.19
N ASP A 204 4.85 -13.20 1.10
CA ASP A 204 6.15 -12.97 0.51
C ASP A 204 7.27 -13.54 1.41
N ALA A 205 7.11 -13.46 2.74
CA ALA A 205 8.00 -14.08 3.71
C ALA A 205 8.05 -15.60 3.57
N LEU A 206 6.89 -16.26 3.53
CA LEU A 206 6.80 -17.72 3.38
C LEU A 206 7.33 -18.18 2.03
N SER A 207 6.98 -17.49 0.93
CA SER A 207 7.48 -17.82 -0.41
C SER A 207 9.01 -17.72 -0.50
N SER A 208 9.59 -16.74 0.18
CA SER A 208 11.05 -16.60 0.22
C SER A 208 11.72 -17.63 1.11
N LEU A 209 11.06 -18.03 2.21
CA LEU A 209 11.54 -19.15 3.02
C LEU A 209 11.54 -20.46 2.21
N ASP A 210 10.47 -20.74 1.46
CA ASP A 210 10.37 -21.91 0.60
C ASP A 210 11.49 -21.93 -0.47
N GLN A 211 11.78 -20.77 -1.08
CA GLN A 211 12.90 -20.65 -2.03
C GLN A 211 14.24 -20.94 -1.38
N LEU A 212 14.47 -20.41 -0.16
CA LEU A 212 15.71 -20.63 0.57
C LEU A 212 15.88 -22.08 0.95
N ILE A 213 14.85 -22.74 1.46
CA ILE A 213 14.85 -24.16 1.79
C ILE A 213 15.24 -25.01 0.59
N ALA A 214 14.63 -24.70 -0.57
CA ALA A 214 14.94 -25.41 -1.82
C ALA A 214 16.38 -25.17 -2.31
N PHE A 215 17.01 -24.05 -1.91
CA PHE A 215 18.35 -23.68 -2.36
C PHE A 215 19.46 -24.13 -1.39
N THR A 216 19.16 -24.31 -0.10
CA THR A 216 20.15 -24.53 0.97
C THR A 216 20.12 -25.92 1.61
N ASP A 217 19.51 -26.91 0.96
CA ASP A 217 19.39 -28.27 1.49
C ASP A 217 18.87 -28.35 2.95
N GLY A 218 18.04 -27.36 3.34
CA GLY A 218 17.37 -27.35 4.65
C GLY A 218 18.12 -26.66 5.80
N HIS A 219 19.24 -25.99 5.51
CA HIS A 219 19.94 -25.14 6.49
C HIS A 219 19.99 -23.69 6.00
N VAL A 220 19.12 -22.84 6.51
CA VAL A 220 18.97 -21.44 6.07
C VAL A 220 19.85 -20.51 6.91
N THR A 221 20.85 -19.87 6.28
CA THR A 221 21.74 -18.90 6.94
C THR A 221 21.32 -17.46 6.65
N GLU A 222 21.78 -16.51 7.49
CA GLU A 222 21.56 -15.07 7.26
C GLU A 222 22.09 -14.65 5.88
N LYS A 223 23.25 -15.13 5.48
CA LYS A 223 23.87 -14.80 4.20
C LYS A 223 23.00 -15.17 3.01
N ASP A 224 22.36 -16.35 3.07
CA ASP A 224 21.46 -16.81 2.02
C ASP A 224 20.21 -15.93 1.94
N ALA A 225 19.62 -15.61 3.09
CA ALA A 225 18.46 -14.72 3.17
C ALA A 225 18.77 -13.32 2.62
N LEU A 226 19.92 -12.73 3.00
CA LEU A 226 20.38 -11.45 2.47
C LEU A 226 20.64 -11.48 0.96
N GLY A 227 21.09 -12.64 0.44
CA GLY A 227 21.31 -12.86 -1.00
C GLY A 227 20.02 -12.83 -1.79
N VAL A 228 19.02 -13.62 -1.39
CA VAL A 228 17.71 -13.74 -2.10
C VAL A 228 16.99 -12.39 -2.19
N PHE A 229 17.01 -11.60 -1.12
CA PHE A 229 16.35 -10.28 -1.14
C PHE A 229 17.24 -9.16 -1.67
N GLY A 230 18.50 -9.43 -1.98
CA GLY A 230 19.46 -8.38 -2.30
C GLY A 230 19.61 -7.35 -1.18
N LEU A 231 19.46 -7.80 0.08
CA LEU A 231 19.60 -6.93 1.25
C LEU A 231 21.06 -6.68 1.56
N VAL A 232 21.33 -5.52 2.15
CA VAL A 232 22.62 -5.21 2.75
C VAL A 232 22.64 -5.80 4.16
N GLY A 233 23.77 -6.42 4.52
CA GLY A 233 24.00 -6.92 5.86
C GLY A 233 23.89 -5.78 6.89
N ARG A 234 23.41 -6.14 8.07
CA ARG A 234 23.19 -5.15 9.11
C ARG A 234 24.48 -4.40 9.49
N ALA A 235 25.58 -5.13 9.69
CA ALA A 235 26.87 -4.53 10.01
C ALA A 235 27.38 -3.59 8.89
N GLU A 236 27.11 -3.93 7.64
CA GLU A 236 27.45 -3.11 6.46
C GLU A 236 26.61 -1.83 6.41
N LEU A 237 25.30 -1.93 6.73
CA LEU A 237 24.41 -0.76 6.83
C LEU A 237 24.83 0.18 7.95
N GLU A 238 25.17 -0.35 9.13
CA GLU A 238 25.64 0.39 10.28
C GLU A 238 26.99 1.07 10.00
N ALA A 239 27.90 0.39 9.26
CA ALA A 239 29.17 0.95 8.83
C ALA A 239 28.99 2.11 7.83
N LEU A 240 28.06 1.96 6.87
CA LEU A 240 27.72 3.02 5.91
C LEU A 240 27.08 4.22 6.62
N ALA A 241 26.18 4.00 7.57
CA ALA A 241 25.61 5.08 8.38
C ALA A 241 26.69 5.82 9.18
N GLY A 242 27.66 5.10 9.76
CA GLY A 242 28.83 5.68 10.43
C GLY A 242 29.69 6.52 9.48
N ALA A 243 29.91 6.05 8.25
CA ALA A 243 30.65 6.80 7.23
C ALA A 243 29.91 8.11 6.83
N ILE A 244 28.59 8.07 6.74
CA ILE A 244 27.75 9.26 6.49
C ILE A 244 27.88 10.25 7.63
N LEU A 245 27.79 9.81 8.89
CA LEU A 245 27.92 10.67 10.06
C LEU A 245 29.33 11.28 10.18
N ALA A 246 30.36 10.55 9.76
CA ALA A 246 31.74 11.03 9.69
C ALA A 246 32.01 11.93 8.47
N GLY A 247 31.13 11.98 7.48
CA GLY A 247 31.33 12.73 6.23
C GLY A 247 32.42 12.13 5.32
N ASP A 248 32.74 10.83 5.49
CA ASP A 248 33.77 10.14 4.72
C ASP A 248 33.24 9.72 3.33
N ALA A 249 33.39 10.62 2.37
CA ALA A 249 32.92 10.42 1.00
C ALA A 249 33.60 9.22 0.32
N ALA A 250 34.85 8.91 0.63
CA ALA A 250 35.59 7.79 0.04
C ALA A 250 34.99 6.45 0.48
N ARG A 251 34.70 6.30 1.77
CA ARG A 251 34.04 5.11 2.33
C ARG A 251 32.61 4.97 1.82
N ILE A 252 31.86 6.07 1.71
CA ILE A 252 30.51 6.04 1.16
C ILE A 252 30.52 5.48 -0.26
N LEU A 253 31.38 6.02 -1.14
CA LEU A 253 31.48 5.56 -2.53
C LEU A 253 31.92 4.10 -2.62
N ALA A 254 32.95 3.70 -1.88
CA ALA A 254 33.44 2.33 -1.85
C ALA A 254 32.35 1.34 -1.38
N SER A 255 31.55 1.73 -0.38
CA SER A 255 30.45 0.90 0.10
C SER A 255 29.36 0.73 -0.96
N VAL A 256 28.92 1.82 -1.62
CA VAL A 256 27.91 1.75 -2.68
C VAL A 256 28.38 0.90 -3.87
N GLU A 257 29.66 1.05 -4.26
CA GLU A 257 30.26 0.23 -5.32
C GLU A 257 30.29 -1.26 -4.97
N SER A 258 30.67 -1.58 -3.72
CA SER A 258 30.66 -2.95 -3.21
C SER A 258 29.25 -3.56 -3.26
N PHE A 259 28.24 -2.79 -2.84
CA PHE A 259 26.84 -3.26 -2.86
C PHE A 259 26.31 -3.45 -4.27
N ASP A 260 26.61 -2.53 -5.18
CA ASP A 260 26.23 -2.61 -6.58
C ASP A 260 26.87 -3.83 -7.28
N SER A 261 28.19 -4.02 -7.08
CA SER A 261 28.91 -5.17 -7.62
C SER A 261 28.46 -6.51 -7.04
N ALA A 262 28.01 -6.53 -5.78
CA ALA A 262 27.42 -7.69 -5.15
C ALA A 262 25.93 -7.92 -5.52
N GLY A 263 25.36 -7.12 -6.43
CA GLY A 263 23.95 -7.23 -6.88
C GLY A 263 22.93 -6.87 -5.81
N LYS A 264 23.30 -6.08 -4.81
CA LYS A 264 22.38 -5.63 -3.76
C LYS A 264 21.35 -4.64 -4.30
N ASN A 265 20.16 -4.65 -3.74
CA ASN A 265 19.09 -3.72 -4.14
C ASN A 265 19.33 -2.33 -3.54
N LEU A 266 19.93 -1.44 -4.32
CA LEU A 266 20.26 -0.08 -3.89
C LEU A 266 19.02 0.77 -3.54
N ARG A 267 17.86 0.55 -4.16
CA ARG A 267 16.62 1.26 -3.78
C ARG A 267 16.19 0.87 -2.37
N ARG A 268 16.33 -0.41 -2.05
CA ARG A 268 15.99 -0.92 -0.73
C ARG A 268 16.96 -0.43 0.35
N LEU A 269 18.25 -0.36 0.00
CA LEU A 269 19.28 0.25 0.85
C LEU A 269 18.89 1.67 1.28
N ALA A 270 18.36 2.48 0.36
CA ALA A 270 17.91 3.84 0.65
C ALA A 270 16.83 3.88 1.74
N GLY A 271 15.80 3.06 1.63
CA GLY A 271 14.74 2.94 2.63
C GLY A 271 15.24 2.39 3.98
N GLU A 272 16.19 1.44 3.97
CA GLU A 272 16.79 0.92 5.22
C GLU A 272 17.66 1.97 5.91
N LEU A 273 18.42 2.76 5.17
CA LEU A 273 19.18 3.89 5.71
C LEU A 273 18.25 4.95 6.31
N LEU A 274 17.16 5.30 5.63
CA LEU A 274 16.18 6.24 6.16
C LEU A 274 15.58 5.74 7.48
N LYS A 275 15.22 4.45 7.55
CA LYS A 275 14.74 3.83 8.81
C LYS A 275 15.81 3.89 9.92
N HIS A 276 17.06 3.64 9.58
CA HIS A 276 18.16 3.70 10.54
C HIS A 276 18.35 5.12 11.11
N PHE A 277 18.41 6.14 10.25
CA PHE A 277 18.53 7.53 10.69
C PHE A 277 17.28 8.03 11.42
N ARG A 278 16.08 7.61 11.02
CA ARG A 278 14.84 7.86 11.77
C ARG A 278 14.93 7.29 13.19
N ASN A 279 15.47 6.09 13.35
CA ASN A 279 15.66 5.50 14.68
C ASN A 279 16.68 6.27 15.51
N LEU A 280 17.71 6.85 14.90
CA LEU A 280 18.63 7.79 15.58
C LEU A 280 17.90 9.03 16.10
N VAL A 281 17.05 9.66 15.26
CA VAL A 281 16.22 10.81 15.69
C VAL A 281 15.31 10.43 16.86
N VAL A 282 14.62 9.29 16.77
CA VAL A 282 13.73 8.82 17.83
C VAL A 282 14.48 8.54 19.12
N LEU A 283 15.66 7.92 19.03
CA LEU A 283 16.52 7.65 20.19
C LEU A 283 16.96 8.95 20.88
N GLN A 284 17.36 9.95 20.10
CA GLN A 284 17.79 11.25 20.63
C GLN A 284 16.63 12.04 21.25
N ALA A 285 15.42 11.94 20.69
CA ALA A 285 14.25 12.68 21.14
C ALA A 285 13.54 12.03 22.34
N LEU A 286 13.38 10.71 22.34
CA LEU A 286 12.52 9.98 23.29
C LEU A 286 13.28 9.02 24.21
N GLY A 287 14.58 8.82 23.96
CA GLY A 287 15.41 7.87 24.71
C GLY A 287 15.22 6.40 24.29
N PRO A 288 16.03 5.50 24.88
CA PRO A 288 16.13 4.10 24.43
C PRO A 288 14.97 3.18 24.84
N GLU A 289 14.14 3.58 25.80
CA GLU A 289 13.06 2.75 26.33
C GLU A 289 11.71 2.94 25.61
N THR A 290 11.71 3.74 24.55
CA THR A 290 10.48 4.04 23.81
C THR A 290 10.01 2.84 22.98
N LYS A 291 8.70 2.58 23.01
CA LYS A 291 8.06 1.57 22.13
C LYS A 291 8.10 1.94 20.64
N SER A 292 8.43 3.19 20.33
CA SER A 292 8.54 3.69 18.95
C SER A 292 9.84 3.30 18.25
N LEU A 293 10.82 2.74 18.98
CA LEU A 293 12.04 2.16 18.46
C LEU A 293 11.78 0.72 18.01
N GLU A 294 11.75 0.52 16.70
CA GLU A 294 11.70 -0.81 16.07
C GLU A 294 13.12 -1.38 15.95
N ALA A 295 13.78 -1.63 17.09
CA ALA A 295 15.18 -2.06 17.14
C ALA A 295 15.41 -3.11 18.22
N THR A 296 16.32 -4.06 17.98
CA THR A 296 16.77 -5.02 18.99
C THR A 296 17.67 -4.32 20.03
N PRO A 297 17.87 -4.91 21.23
CA PRO A 297 18.77 -4.34 22.24
C PRO A 297 20.19 -4.06 21.71
N GLU A 298 20.71 -4.92 20.84
CA GLU A 298 22.02 -4.75 20.20
C GLU A 298 22.02 -3.56 19.24
N GLN A 299 20.93 -3.37 18.45
CA GLN A 299 20.77 -2.21 17.58
C GLN A 299 20.70 -0.93 18.38
N ILE A 300 20.01 -0.93 19.51
CA ILE A 300 19.94 0.23 20.40
C ILE A 300 21.36 0.61 20.91
N ALA A 301 22.20 -0.39 21.20
CA ALA A 301 23.59 -0.12 21.60
C ALA A 301 24.43 0.53 20.49
N VAL A 302 24.24 0.10 19.23
CA VAL A 302 24.91 0.72 18.07
C VAL A 302 24.39 2.14 17.83
N LEU A 303 23.06 2.32 17.84
CA LEU A 303 22.42 3.62 17.69
C LEU A 303 22.88 4.62 18.76
N LYS A 304 23.02 4.18 20.03
CA LYS A 304 23.56 5.01 21.11
C LYS A 304 24.97 5.51 20.79
N ARG A 305 25.87 4.61 20.38
CA ARG A 305 27.25 4.96 19.99
C ARG A 305 27.29 5.94 18.82
N GLN A 306 26.41 5.75 17.81
CA GLN A 306 26.34 6.64 16.66
C GLN A 306 25.67 7.98 16.97
N ALA A 307 24.82 8.05 17.97
CA ALA A 307 24.18 9.28 18.44
C ALA A 307 25.09 10.14 19.31
N GLU A 308 26.16 9.55 19.91
CA GLU A 308 27.07 10.26 20.76
C GLU A 308 27.84 11.37 20.00
N GLY A 309 27.70 12.60 20.47
CA GLY A 309 28.38 13.76 19.89
C GLY A 309 27.76 14.29 18.57
N VAL A 310 26.66 13.72 18.08
CA VAL A 310 26.00 14.19 16.88
C VAL A 310 24.80 15.07 17.25
N ASP A 311 24.77 16.29 16.70
CA ASP A 311 23.67 17.23 16.89
C ASP A 311 22.34 16.66 16.29
N PRO A 312 21.24 16.65 17.08
CA PRO A 312 19.96 16.15 16.59
C PRO A 312 19.43 16.86 15.33
N GLY A 313 19.69 18.15 15.21
CA GLY A 313 19.30 18.92 14.03
C GLY A 313 20.03 18.47 12.76
N ARG A 314 21.28 17.97 12.90
CA ARG A 314 22.02 17.40 11.75
C ARG A 314 21.42 16.06 11.34
N VAL A 315 21.12 15.19 12.31
CA VAL A 315 20.47 13.88 12.02
C VAL A 315 19.14 14.09 11.32
N PHE A 316 18.34 15.06 11.75
CA PHE A 316 17.08 15.40 11.13
C PHE A 316 17.26 15.83 9.66
N ARG A 317 18.21 16.74 9.37
CA ARG A 317 18.52 17.16 7.99
C ARG A 317 19.03 16.01 7.10
N ILE A 318 19.76 15.05 7.68
CA ILE A 318 20.14 13.82 6.96
C ILE A 318 18.89 13.00 6.61
N CYS A 319 17.94 12.85 7.53
CA CYS A 319 16.66 12.17 7.24
C CYS A 319 15.91 12.86 6.11
N ASP A 320 15.80 14.18 6.09
CA ASP A 320 15.16 14.93 5.01
C ASP A 320 15.84 14.67 3.67
N GLN A 321 17.18 14.69 3.63
CA GLN A 321 17.95 14.39 2.42
C GLN A 321 17.74 12.95 1.93
N LEU A 322 17.62 11.98 2.85
CA LEU A 322 17.36 10.59 2.51
C LEU A 322 15.91 10.36 2.04
N ALA A 323 14.94 11.05 2.64
CA ALA A 323 13.55 11.00 2.20
C ALA A 323 13.38 11.58 0.79
N GLU A 324 14.03 12.74 0.52
CA GLU A 324 14.06 13.34 -0.80
C GLU A 324 14.71 12.42 -1.86
N MET A 325 15.75 11.69 -1.47
CA MET A 325 16.39 10.69 -2.32
C MET A 325 15.42 9.54 -2.64
N GLU A 326 14.69 9.01 -1.65
CA GLU A 326 13.74 7.90 -1.84
C GLU A 326 12.65 8.26 -2.86
N ASP A 327 12.11 9.48 -2.78
CA ASP A 327 11.13 9.97 -3.75
C ASP A 327 11.70 10.07 -5.17
N LYS A 328 12.93 10.59 -5.31
CA LYS A 328 13.61 10.73 -6.61
C LYS A 328 13.98 9.38 -7.24
N LEU A 329 14.25 8.35 -6.40
CA LEU A 329 14.60 7.02 -6.88
C LEU A 329 13.52 6.36 -7.73
N ARG A 330 12.25 6.76 -7.60
CA ARG A 330 11.13 6.22 -8.42
C ARG A 330 11.31 6.51 -9.90
N TYR A 331 11.90 7.65 -10.23
CA TYR A 331 12.03 8.18 -11.60
C TYR A 331 13.48 8.27 -12.07
N ALA A 332 14.44 7.78 -11.28
CA ALA A 332 15.86 7.91 -11.59
C ALA A 332 16.29 7.01 -12.76
N LEU A 333 16.97 7.61 -13.75
CA LEU A 333 17.62 6.89 -14.86
C LEU A 333 18.81 6.06 -14.38
N SER A 334 19.61 6.60 -13.44
CA SER A 334 20.71 5.91 -12.79
C SER A 334 20.51 5.92 -11.27
N VAL A 335 20.09 4.78 -10.74
CA VAL A 335 19.87 4.57 -9.31
C VAL A 335 21.17 4.76 -8.52
N ARG A 336 22.27 4.16 -9.01
CA ARG A 336 23.59 4.23 -8.39
C ARG A 336 24.07 5.67 -8.24
N THR A 337 24.12 6.42 -9.34
CA THR A 337 24.59 7.82 -9.33
C THR A 337 23.77 8.70 -8.40
N LEU A 338 22.44 8.52 -8.40
CA LEU A 338 21.58 9.29 -7.50
C LEU A 338 21.87 9.00 -6.02
N ILE A 339 22.06 7.73 -5.67
CA ILE A 339 22.38 7.32 -4.30
C ILE A 339 23.76 7.86 -3.90
N GLU A 340 24.81 7.66 -4.70
CA GLU A 340 26.15 8.17 -4.44
C GLU A 340 26.13 9.68 -4.14
N MET A 341 25.51 10.48 -5.01
CA MET A 341 25.42 11.93 -4.86
C MET A 341 24.60 12.34 -3.63
N SER A 342 23.50 11.63 -3.33
CA SER A 342 22.67 11.94 -2.18
C SER A 342 23.33 11.58 -0.86
N LEU A 343 24.03 10.46 -0.79
CA LEU A 343 24.77 10.06 0.42
C LEU A 343 25.97 10.97 0.69
N ILE A 344 26.68 11.43 -0.35
CA ILE A 344 27.75 12.43 -0.19
C ILE A 344 27.17 13.75 0.33
N ARG A 345 26.01 14.18 -0.15
CA ARG A 345 25.32 15.37 0.39
C ARG A 345 24.94 15.17 1.85
N ALA A 346 24.39 14.02 2.21
CA ALA A 346 24.08 13.68 3.60
C ALA A 346 25.33 13.72 4.49
N GLY A 347 26.46 13.18 4.02
CA GLY A 347 27.75 13.25 4.72
C GLY A 347 28.26 14.68 4.91
N ARG A 348 28.08 15.54 3.90
CA ARG A 348 28.41 16.98 4.04
C ARG A 348 27.52 17.67 5.08
N ILE A 349 26.23 17.36 5.13
CA ILE A 349 25.32 17.89 6.16
C ILE A 349 25.78 17.49 7.55
N ALA A 350 26.31 16.28 7.72
CA ALA A 350 26.81 15.79 8.99
C ALA A 350 28.01 16.61 9.52
N THR A 351 28.87 17.13 8.62
CA THR A 351 30.14 17.78 8.97
C THR A 351 30.11 19.30 8.84
N THR A 352 29.20 19.87 8.06
CA THR A 352 29.11 21.34 7.89
C THR A 352 28.41 22.01 9.07
N ALA A 353 29.04 23.02 9.63
CA ALA A 353 28.40 23.86 10.63
C ALA A 353 27.40 24.80 9.98
N THR A 354 26.23 24.97 10.63
CA THR A 354 25.24 25.95 10.20
C THR A 354 25.70 27.38 10.56
N VAL A 355 25.13 28.36 9.83
CA VAL A 355 25.38 29.77 10.16
C VAL A 355 25.03 30.10 11.62
N GLU A 356 23.98 29.47 12.15
CA GLU A 356 23.53 29.62 13.52
C GLU A 356 24.53 29.02 14.54
N GLU A 357 25.12 27.86 14.21
CA GLU A 357 26.17 27.24 15.02
C GLU A 357 27.45 28.11 15.02
N LEU A 358 27.85 28.63 13.84
CA LEU A 358 28.96 29.53 13.70
C LEU A 358 28.72 30.84 14.46
N MET A 359 27.54 31.43 14.36
CA MET A 359 27.18 32.62 15.10
C MET A 359 27.14 32.37 16.61
N ARG A 360 26.72 31.21 17.07
CA ARG A 360 26.75 30.82 18.47
C ARG A 360 28.21 30.67 18.97
N ALA A 361 29.05 30.03 18.17
CA ALA A 361 30.48 29.91 18.45
C ALA A 361 31.21 31.27 18.47
N VAL A 362 30.93 32.16 17.53
CA VAL A 362 31.47 33.52 17.49
C VAL A 362 31.00 34.36 18.69
N ARG A 363 29.75 34.26 19.11
CA ARG A 363 29.25 34.92 20.33
C ARG A 363 29.96 34.41 21.60
N ALA A 364 30.15 33.09 21.67
CA ALA A 364 30.88 32.47 22.77
C ALA A 364 32.35 32.94 22.82
N LEU A 365 33.01 33.07 21.67
CA LEU A 365 34.40 33.57 21.57
C LEU A 365 34.53 35.08 21.87
N LYS A 366 33.50 35.87 21.59
CA LYS A 366 33.47 37.31 21.89
C LYS A 366 33.21 37.62 23.37
N GLY A 367 32.98 36.60 24.20
CA GLY A 367 32.66 36.80 25.62
C GLY A 367 31.31 37.48 25.87
N GLU A 368 30.48 37.67 24.82
CA GLU A 368 29.17 38.29 24.87
C GLU A 368 28.08 37.26 25.14
N GLY A 369 28.29 36.41 26.14
CA GLY A 369 27.27 35.42 26.39
C GLY A 369 27.62 34.46 27.49
N ALA A 370 27.56 34.94 28.71
CA ALA A 370 26.86 34.08 29.64
C ALA A 370 25.51 33.75 28.98
N PRO A 371 25.11 32.47 28.85
CA PRO A 371 23.71 32.20 28.52
C PRO A 371 22.94 32.94 29.58
N VAL A 372 22.15 33.93 29.15
CA VAL A 372 20.96 34.25 29.92
C VAL A 372 20.30 32.92 30.02
N ALA A 373 20.55 32.21 31.10
CA ALA A 373 19.66 31.14 31.53
C ALA A 373 18.31 31.79 31.39
N ALA A 374 17.63 31.48 30.30
CA ALA A 374 16.20 31.64 30.27
C ALA A 374 15.76 30.84 31.49
N SER A 375 15.64 31.55 32.59
CA SER A 375 14.90 31.15 33.75
C SER A 375 13.49 30.92 33.24
N SER A 376 13.33 29.84 32.55
CA SER A 376 12.08 29.15 32.34
C SER A 376 11.79 28.37 33.61
N ALA A 377 11.87 29.05 34.72
CA ALA A 377 10.96 28.82 35.79
C ALA A 377 9.63 29.45 35.33
N ALA A 378 9.05 28.92 34.28
CA ALA A 378 7.62 28.89 34.19
C ALA A 378 7.20 27.93 35.30
N SER A 379 6.96 28.52 36.49
CA SER A 379 6.07 27.92 37.45
C SER A 379 4.86 27.38 36.67
N PRO A 380 4.41 26.14 36.95
CA PRO A 380 3.20 25.65 36.31
C PRO A 380 2.11 26.71 36.63
N VAL A 381 1.73 27.44 35.59
CA VAL A 381 0.52 28.26 35.64
C VAL A 381 -0.57 27.27 35.91
N GLN A 382 -0.99 27.18 37.16
CA GLN A 382 -2.27 26.58 37.48
C GLN A 382 -3.29 27.29 36.61
N PRO A 383 -4.07 26.56 35.81
CA PRO A 383 -5.17 27.18 35.08
C PRO A 383 -6.03 27.87 36.11
N ALA A 384 -6.14 29.19 36.00
CA ALA A 384 -7.09 29.96 36.79
C ALA A 384 -8.46 29.30 36.58
N PRO A 385 -9.27 29.18 37.67
CA PRO A 385 -10.62 28.69 37.52
C PRO A 385 -11.33 29.55 36.47
N PRO A 386 -12.11 28.95 35.56
CA PRO A 386 -12.76 29.68 34.50
C PRO A 386 -13.66 30.75 35.17
N GLU A 387 -13.41 32.00 34.81
CA GLU A 387 -14.36 33.09 35.09
C GLU A 387 -15.74 32.64 34.60
N PRO A 388 -16.81 32.86 35.38
CA PRO A 388 -18.14 32.49 34.93
C PRO A 388 -18.43 33.22 33.62
N ALA A 389 -18.56 32.46 32.55
CA ALA A 389 -18.88 32.94 31.23
C ALA A 389 -20.12 33.86 31.34
N ALA A 390 -19.94 35.13 30.96
CA ALA A 390 -21.04 36.08 30.87
C ALA A 390 -22.12 35.41 29.98
N ALA A 391 -23.32 35.31 30.55
CA ALA A 391 -24.48 34.72 29.92
C ALA A 391 -24.70 35.38 28.55
N ILE A 392 -24.48 34.62 27.48
CA ILE A 392 -24.85 35.01 26.12
C ILE A 392 -26.38 35.12 26.15
N PRO A 393 -26.96 36.28 25.83
CA PRO A 393 -28.42 36.41 25.77
C PRO A 393 -28.96 35.44 24.72
N PRO A 394 -30.09 34.76 24.99
CA PRO A 394 -30.63 33.78 24.05
C PRO A 394 -30.97 34.48 22.72
N ARG A 395 -30.31 34.09 21.65
CA ARG A 395 -30.72 34.46 20.31
C ARG A 395 -32.13 33.93 20.11
N LYS A 396 -33.08 34.85 20.00
CA LYS A 396 -34.45 34.54 19.55
C LYS A 396 -34.36 33.94 18.16
N TYR A 397 -34.38 32.64 18.05
CA TYR A 397 -34.69 31.99 16.81
C TYR A 397 -36.14 32.36 16.47
N ALA A 398 -36.34 33.19 15.46
CA ALA A 398 -37.65 33.34 14.87
C ALA A 398 -38.05 31.97 14.33
N ALA A 399 -39.08 31.39 14.90
CA ALA A 399 -39.69 30.17 14.39
C ALA A 399 -40.19 30.47 12.96
N HIS A 400 -39.46 30.04 11.96
CA HIS A 400 -39.98 29.95 10.60
C HIS A 400 -41.11 28.91 10.64
N ARG A 401 -42.32 29.41 10.60
CA ARG A 401 -43.53 28.62 10.40
C ARG A 401 -43.40 27.93 9.07
N LEU A 402 -43.42 26.60 9.07
CA LEU A 402 -43.52 25.80 7.85
C LEU A 402 -44.86 26.20 7.17
N PRO A 403 -44.87 26.50 5.87
CA PRO A 403 -46.11 26.80 5.16
C PRO A 403 -47.02 25.58 5.15
N ASP A 404 -48.31 25.81 5.35
CA ASP A 404 -49.33 24.78 5.36
C ASP A 404 -49.43 24.09 4.00
N ALA A 405 -49.78 22.79 4.00
CA ALA A 405 -49.86 21.95 2.80
C ALA A 405 -50.78 22.53 1.69
N ALA A 406 -51.69 23.47 2.03
CA ALA A 406 -52.54 24.16 1.11
C ALA A 406 -51.85 25.26 0.27
N GLU A 407 -50.73 25.86 0.79
CA GLU A 407 -49.99 26.89 0.05
C GLU A 407 -48.99 26.28 -0.96
N LEU A 408 -48.58 25.01 -0.78
CA LEU A 408 -47.70 24.32 -1.71
C LEU A 408 -48.45 23.84 -3.01
N ALA A 409 -49.79 23.79 -2.99
CA ALA A 409 -50.57 23.38 -4.15
C ALA A 409 -50.78 24.49 -5.19
N SER A 410 -50.53 25.76 -4.87
CA SER A 410 -50.78 26.87 -5.78
C SER A 410 -49.55 27.36 -6.55
N ALA A 411 -48.38 26.78 -6.33
CA ALA A 411 -47.10 27.19 -6.98
C ALA A 411 -46.57 26.17 -8.00
N ALA A 412 -47.41 25.34 -8.60
CA ALA A 412 -47.00 24.44 -9.69
C ALA A 412 -46.84 25.24 -10.99
N PRO A 413 -45.69 25.28 -11.65
CA PRO A 413 -45.54 25.91 -12.96
C PRO A 413 -46.29 25.14 -14.01
N ALA A 414 -46.95 25.84 -14.92
CA ALA A 414 -47.71 25.31 -16.05
C ALA A 414 -46.85 24.34 -16.89
N PRO A 415 -47.46 23.24 -17.42
CA PRO A 415 -46.74 22.26 -18.22
C PRO A 415 -46.26 22.90 -19.53
N LYS A 416 -44.97 22.70 -19.83
CA LYS A 416 -44.39 23.06 -21.13
C LYS A 416 -45.04 22.22 -22.23
N PRO A 417 -45.31 22.79 -23.40
CA PRO A 417 -45.87 22.03 -24.51
C PRO A 417 -44.91 20.94 -24.98
N ALA A 418 -45.45 19.78 -25.28
CA ALA A 418 -44.74 18.60 -25.78
C ALA A 418 -43.97 18.92 -27.08
N PRO A 419 -42.74 18.44 -27.28
CA PRO A 419 -42.07 18.55 -28.57
C PRO A 419 -42.80 17.76 -29.64
N ALA A 420 -42.94 18.35 -30.83
CA ALA A 420 -43.56 17.79 -32.02
C ALA A 420 -42.88 16.45 -32.39
N ALA A 421 -43.71 15.50 -32.83
CA ALA A 421 -43.29 14.19 -33.26
C ALA A 421 -42.21 14.23 -34.35
N ALA A 422 -41.11 13.50 -34.12
CA ALA A 422 -40.11 13.23 -35.14
C ALA A 422 -40.66 12.30 -36.23
N PRO A 423 -40.28 12.44 -37.50
CA PRO A 423 -40.76 11.64 -38.59
C PRO A 423 -40.27 10.20 -38.47
N GLN A 424 -41.17 9.27 -38.76
CA GLN A 424 -40.95 7.82 -38.76
C GLN A 424 -39.85 7.42 -39.77
N ALA A 425 -38.87 6.66 -39.34
CA ALA A 425 -37.88 6.04 -40.19
C ALA A 425 -38.49 4.89 -41.01
N PRO A 426 -38.06 4.69 -42.27
CA PRO A 426 -38.56 3.62 -43.11
C PRO A 426 -38.03 2.22 -42.68
N ALA A 427 -38.83 1.20 -42.96
CA ALA A 427 -38.70 -0.18 -42.59
C ALA A 427 -37.32 -0.80 -42.90
N ALA A 428 -36.83 -1.59 -41.94
CA ALA A 428 -35.57 -2.33 -41.99
C ALA A 428 -35.63 -3.43 -43.07
N LYS A 429 -34.57 -3.52 -43.90
CA LYS A 429 -34.28 -4.68 -44.77
C LYS A 429 -33.53 -5.77 -43.96
N PRO A 430 -33.59 -7.03 -44.37
CA PRO A 430 -33.14 -8.17 -43.57
C PRO A 430 -31.60 -8.21 -43.38
N VAL A 431 -31.20 -8.64 -42.19
CA VAL A 431 -29.85 -8.79 -41.71
C VAL A 431 -29.12 -9.87 -42.50
N SER A 432 -28.03 -9.52 -43.14
CA SER A 432 -27.04 -10.44 -43.71
C SER A 432 -26.05 -10.89 -42.62
N ALA A 433 -25.52 -12.11 -42.79
CA ALA A 433 -24.69 -12.89 -41.89
C ALA A 433 -23.46 -12.17 -41.30
N PRO A 434 -22.87 -12.68 -40.19
CA PRO A 434 -21.79 -12.01 -39.45
C PRO A 434 -20.48 -11.98 -40.25
N VAL A 435 -19.88 -10.77 -40.30
CA VAL A 435 -18.57 -10.50 -40.85
C VAL A 435 -17.52 -11.06 -39.90
N PRO A 436 -16.46 -11.75 -40.38
CA PRO A 436 -15.36 -12.23 -39.55
C PRO A 436 -14.54 -11.06 -38.96
N PRO A 437 -13.85 -11.25 -37.81
CA PRO A 437 -13.13 -10.18 -37.14
C PRO A 437 -11.97 -9.65 -38.01
N ALA A 438 -11.79 -8.33 -37.97
CA ALA A 438 -10.73 -7.64 -38.70
C ALA A 438 -9.35 -8.12 -38.23
N PRO A 439 -8.38 -8.27 -39.16
CA PRO A 439 -7.03 -8.69 -38.83
C PRO A 439 -6.33 -7.63 -37.97
N ALA A 440 -5.52 -8.11 -37.02
CA ALA A 440 -4.68 -7.31 -36.14
C ALA A 440 -3.78 -6.35 -36.95
N ALA A 441 -3.64 -5.12 -36.49
CA ALA A 441 -2.81 -4.10 -37.10
C ALA A 441 -1.37 -4.61 -37.31
N THR A 442 -0.91 -4.64 -38.55
CA THR A 442 0.45 -4.99 -38.91
C THR A 442 1.43 -3.98 -38.30
N PRO A 443 2.56 -4.38 -37.72
CA PRO A 443 3.55 -3.44 -37.20
C PRO A 443 4.10 -2.57 -38.36
N ALA A 444 4.20 -1.25 -38.09
CA ALA A 444 4.71 -0.28 -39.06
C ALA A 444 6.10 -0.67 -39.57
N ARG A 445 6.25 -0.75 -40.91
CA ARG A 445 7.52 -1.11 -41.53
C ARG A 445 8.50 0.08 -41.51
N PRO A 446 9.79 -0.16 -41.29
CA PRO A 446 10.80 0.90 -41.40
C PRO A 446 10.86 1.43 -42.85
N VAL A 447 11.02 2.73 -43.00
CA VAL A 447 11.12 3.41 -44.33
C VAL A 447 12.42 3.01 -45.02
N ALA A 448 12.36 2.80 -46.36
CA ALA A 448 13.54 2.48 -47.17
C ALA A 448 14.63 3.59 -47.07
N PRO A 449 15.93 3.26 -47.08
CA PRO A 449 17.01 4.23 -46.84
C PRO A 449 17.00 5.45 -47.77
N ALA A 450 16.67 5.25 -49.05
CA ALA A 450 16.57 6.34 -50.01
C ALA A 450 15.47 7.35 -49.69
N ARG A 451 14.30 6.87 -49.25
CA ARG A 451 13.16 7.69 -48.88
C ARG A 451 13.34 8.38 -47.53
N ARG A 452 14.14 7.78 -46.66
CA ARG A 452 14.54 8.41 -45.39
C ARG A 452 15.41 9.64 -45.65
N GLN A 453 16.32 9.58 -46.59
CA GLN A 453 17.19 10.69 -46.97
C GLN A 453 16.37 11.85 -47.58
N GLU A 454 15.42 11.54 -48.44
CA GLU A 454 14.50 12.51 -49.06
C GLU A 454 13.68 13.28 -48.02
N ILE A 455 13.23 12.61 -46.96
CA ILE A 455 12.49 13.20 -45.85
C ILE A 455 13.41 14.09 -45.02
N LEU A 456 14.63 13.69 -44.76
CA LEU A 456 15.61 14.46 -43.98
C LEU A 456 16.11 15.71 -44.74
N ASP A 457 16.08 15.69 -46.07
CA ASP A 457 16.48 16.82 -46.92
C ASP A 457 15.32 17.80 -47.22
N ASP A 458 14.12 17.55 -46.68
CA ASP A 458 12.96 18.44 -46.85
C ASP A 458 13.18 19.82 -46.13
N PRO A 459 13.22 20.92 -46.90
CA PRO A 459 13.48 22.24 -46.33
C PRO A 459 12.45 22.73 -45.31
N LYS A 460 11.20 22.20 -45.36
CA LYS A 460 10.15 22.53 -44.38
C LYS A 460 10.40 21.80 -43.06
N LEU A 461 10.88 20.58 -43.12
CA LEU A 461 11.23 19.80 -41.94
C LEU A 461 12.44 20.42 -41.22
N ASN A 462 13.44 20.83 -41.97
CA ASN A 462 14.64 21.48 -41.44
C ASN A 462 14.34 22.85 -40.80
N ALA A 463 13.43 23.61 -41.35
CA ALA A 463 12.94 24.86 -40.73
C ALA A 463 12.25 24.61 -39.37
N LEU A 464 11.42 23.56 -39.29
CA LEU A 464 10.70 23.15 -38.08
C LEU A 464 11.64 22.62 -36.99
N LEU A 465 12.66 21.86 -37.35
CA LEU A 465 13.70 21.38 -36.44
C LEU A 465 14.55 22.52 -35.86
N THR A 466 14.78 23.58 -36.66
CA THR A 466 15.49 24.76 -36.19
C THR A 466 14.65 25.56 -35.20
N GLU A 467 13.34 25.68 -35.41
CA GLU A 467 12.40 26.31 -34.47
C GLU A 467 12.27 25.52 -33.16
N LEU A 468 12.45 24.20 -33.19
CA LEU A 468 12.42 23.30 -32.02
C LEU A 468 13.78 23.19 -31.28
N GLY A 469 14.71 24.09 -31.53
CA GLY A 469 15.97 24.17 -30.81
C GLY A 469 17.01 23.10 -31.21
N GLY A 470 16.97 22.59 -32.44
CA GLY A 470 17.98 21.63 -32.97
C GLY A 470 17.67 20.17 -32.60
N ALA A 471 16.40 19.80 -32.53
CA ALA A 471 16.01 18.41 -32.27
C ALA A 471 16.45 17.47 -33.40
N GLU A 472 17.01 16.31 -33.08
CA GLU A 472 17.41 15.27 -34.02
C GLU A 472 16.29 14.23 -34.22
N ILE A 473 16.07 13.81 -35.50
CA ILE A 473 15.12 12.74 -35.81
C ILE A 473 15.80 11.39 -35.64
N THR A 474 15.37 10.64 -34.63
CA THR A 474 15.93 9.33 -34.28
C THR A 474 15.31 8.17 -35.06
N ASP A 475 14.02 8.26 -35.48
CA ASP A 475 13.32 7.19 -36.18
C ASP A 475 12.19 7.72 -37.09
N ILE A 476 12.08 7.15 -38.30
CA ILE A 476 11.02 7.48 -39.29
C ILE A 476 10.29 6.20 -39.66
N ARG A 477 8.97 6.17 -39.46
CA ARG A 477 8.13 4.99 -39.80
C ARG A 477 6.97 5.38 -40.71
N GLU A 478 6.67 4.53 -41.69
CA GLU A 478 5.49 4.71 -42.55
C GLU A 478 4.22 4.40 -41.78
N LYS A 479 3.28 5.36 -41.79
CA LYS A 479 1.93 5.13 -41.25
C LYS A 479 1.16 4.33 -42.31
N GLY A 480 0.87 3.06 -42.02
CA GLY A 480 0.05 2.23 -42.89
C GLY A 480 -1.26 2.95 -43.25
N THR A 481 -1.53 3.12 -44.53
CA THR A 481 -2.82 3.57 -45.06
C THR A 481 -3.91 2.62 -44.63
N ARG A 482 -4.97 3.16 -44.00
CA ARG A 482 -6.22 2.46 -43.68
C ARG A 482 -6.97 2.08 -44.96
#